data_cd9648b501c0eb804cb85f45f8a08bf0
#
_entry.id   cd9648b501c0eb804cb85f45f8a08bf0
#
_cell.length_a   1.000
_cell.length_b   1.000
_cell.length_c   1.000
_cell.angle_alpha   90.00
_cell.angle_beta   90.00
_cell.angle_gamma   90.00
#
_symmetry.space_group_name_H-M   'P 1'
#
loop_
_entity.id
_entity.type
_entity.pdbx_description
1 polymer ?
#
loop_
_entity_poly.entity_id
_entity_poly.type
_entity_poly.pdbx_seq_one_letter_code
_entity_poly.pdbx_strand_id
1 'polypeptide(L)'
;MKAILINSDKSLSWSDVPDPIIKSDEVLVKIEAAALNRADLMQREGDYPPPPGCPDWMGLEISGEIVEIGNEAREKSDWKIGDKVCALLGGGGYAQYAAVKYDMLMPLPKNCTMVEAAAIPEAFATAYLNLF
;
A
#
# COMPACT_ATOMS: atom_id res chain seq x y z
N MET A 1 -1.38 2.38 -15.14
CA MET A 1 -2.32 1.66 -14.24
C MET A 1 -3.51 2.52 -13.87
N LYS A 2 -4.46 1.99 -13.11
CA LYS A 2 -5.59 2.74 -12.55
C LYS A 2 -5.39 3.01 -11.06
N ALA A 3 -5.83 4.20 -10.60
CA ALA A 3 -5.89 4.58 -9.19
C ALA A 3 -7.14 5.42 -8.90
N ILE A 4 -7.50 5.54 -7.62
CA ILE A 4 -8.58 6.42 -7.18
C ILE A 4 -8.00 7.81 -6.90
N LEU A 5 -8.35 8.79 -7.72
CA LEU A 5 -7.95 10.18 -7.56
C LEU A 5 -9.02 11.01 -6.84
N ILE A 6 -8.56 12.01 -6.10
CA ILE A 6 -9.41 13.03 -5.48
C ILE A 6 -9.54 14.19 -6.46
N ASN A 7 -10.75 14.48 -6.89
CA ASN A 7 -11.05 15.60 -7.78
C ASN A 7 -11.13 16.92 -6.99
N SER A 8 -11.12 18.06 -7.70
CA SER A 8 -11.19 19.38 -7.08
C SER A 8 -12.46 19.62 -6.27
N ASP A 9 -13.55 18.94 -6.59
CA ASP A 9 -14.83 18.95 -5.84
C ASP A 9 -14.89 17.91 -4.72
N LYS A 10 -13.74 17.24 -4.41
CA LYS A 10 -13.60 16.16 -3.43
C LYS A 10 -14.34 14.87 -3.78
N SER A 11 -14.88 14.76 -4.98
CA SER A 11 -15.37 13.48 -5.51
C SER A 11 -14.20 12.57 -5.85
N LEU A 12 -14.46 11.27 -5.96
CA LEU A 12 -13.45 10.25 -6.28
C LEU A 12 -13.67 9.73 -7.69
N SER A 13 -12.57 9.54 -8.41
CA SER A 13 -12.60 8.96 -9.76
C SER A 13 -11.58 7.84 -9.94
N TRP A 14 -11.98 6.76 -10.62
CA TRP A 14 -11.07 5.68 -11.04
C TRP A 14 -10.40 6.08 -12.34
N SER A 15 -9.16 6.52 -12.27
CA SER A 15 -8.47 7.22 -13.35
C SER A 15 -7.14 6.58 -13.72
N ASP A 16 -6.66 6.85 -14.94
CA ASP A 16 -5.34 6.43 -15.41
C ASP A 16 -4.25 7.28 -14.76
N VAL A 17 -3.24 6.62 -14.22
CA VAL A 17 -2.02 7.20 -13.66
C VAL A 17 -0.80 6.42 -14.19
N PRO A 18 0.40 6.99 -14.18
CA PRO A 18 1.62 6.25 -14.52
C PRO A 18 1.79 5.01 -13.65
N ASP A 19 2.36 3.95 -14.22
CA ASP A 19 2.76 2.78 -13.45
C ASP A 19 3.89 3.16 -12.49
N PRO A 20 3.91 2.63 -11.25
CA PRO A 20 5.00 2.89 -10.33
C PRO A 20 6.30 2.28 -10.84
N ILE A 21 7.39 3.02 -10.71
CA ILE A 21 8.75 2.56 -11.00
C ILE A 21 9.42 2.28 -9.66
N ILE A 22 9.80 1.02 -9.42
CA ILE A 22 10.46 0.64 -8.17
C ILE A 22 11.91 1.10 -8.12
N LYS A 23 12.37 1.46 -6.93
CA LYS A 23 13.78 1.69 -6.62
C LYS A 23 14.47 0.35 -6.30
N SER A 24 15.79 0.39 -6.11
CA SER A 24 16.57 -0.83 -5.82
C SER A 24 16.16 -1.51 -4.51
N ASP A 25 15.71 -0.74 -3.51
CA ASP A 25 15.25 -1.21 -2.20
C ASP A 25 13.73 -1.45 -2.12
N GLU A 26 13.05 -1.43 -3.26
CA GLU A 26 11.59 -1.60 -3.32
C GLU A 26 11.19 -2.87 -4.08
N VAL A 27 9.97 -3.29 -3.84
CA VAL A 27 9.26 -4.31 -4.61
C VAL A 27 8.00 -3.72 -5.23
N LEU A 28 7.55 -4.27 -6.35
CA LEU A 28 6.25 -3.94 -6.93
C LEU A 28 5.22 -4.97 -6.45
N VAL A 29 4.20 -4.49 -5.78
CA VAL A 29 3.07 -5.31 -5.34
C VAL A 29 1.88 -5.06 -6.23
N LYS A 30 1.35 -6.12 -6.84
CA LYS A 30 0.03 -6.11 -7.47
C LYS A 30 -1.01 -6.21 -6.37
N ILE A 31 -1.76 -5.13 -6.18
CA ILE A 31 -2.73 -5.00 -5.09
C ILE A 31 -3.96 -5.86 -5.39
N GLU A 32 -4.36 -6.68 -4.43
CA GLU A 32 -5.60 -7.47 -4.47
C GLU A 32 -6.68 -6.85 -3.58
N ALA A 33 -6.29 -6.28 -2.43
CA ALA A 33 -7.19 -5.57 -1.53
C ALA A 33 -6.49 -4.40 -0.84
N ALA A 34 -7.26 -3.38 -0.50
CA ALA A 34 -6.86 -2.25 0.32
C ALA A 34 -7.94 -1.97 1.37
N ALA A 35 -7.55 -1.56 2.57
CA ALA A 35 -8.51 -1.24 3.62
C ALA A 35 -8.72 0.27 3.76
N LEU A 36 -9.87 0.63 4.32
CA LEU A 36 -10.30 2.01 4.53
C LEU A 36 -9.89 2.49 5.92
N ASN A 37 -9.31 3.68 5.98
CA ASN A 37 -8.87 4.30 7.23
C ASN A 37 -9.42 5.72 7.39
N ARG A 38 -9.50 6.21 8.62
CA ARG A 38 -9.94 7.58 8.92
C ARG A 38 -9.09 8.62 8.20
N ALA A 39 -7.78 8.38 8.08
CA ALA A 39 -6.85 9.28 7.40
C ALA A 39 -7.19 9.48 5.91
N ASP A 40 -7.78 8.48 5.25
CA ASP A 40 -8.23 8.61 3.86
C ASP A 40 -9.32 9.67 3.70
N LEU A 41 -10.26 9.72 4.65
CA LEU A 41 -11.29 10.76 4.68
C LEU A 41 -10.67 12.14 4.89
N MET A 42 -9.68 12.24 5.79
CA MET A 42 -8.96 13.49 6.05
C MET A 42 -8.15 13.93 4.83
N GLN A 43 -7.50 13.00 4.13
CA GLN A 43 -6.78 13.28 2.89
C GLN A 43 -7.72 13.80 1.81
N ARG A 44 -8.90 13.19 1.66
CA ARG A 44 -9.93 13.66 0.72
C ARG A 44 -10.38 15.10 1.02
N GLU A 45 -10.49 15.46 2.29
CA GLU A 45 -10.85 16.82 2.71
C GLU A 45 -9.69 17.83 2.61
N GLY A 46 -8.45 17.38 2.44
CA GLY A 46 -7.25 18.21 2.35
C GLY A 46 -6.52 18.43 3.67
N ASP A 47 -6.96 17.75 4.74
CA ASP A 47 -6.43 17.91 6.11
C ASP A 47 -5.29 16.92 6.44
N TYR A 48 -4.98 16.00 5.53
CA TYR A 48 -3.94 15.00 5.69
C TYR A 48 -3.17 14.80 4.37
N PRO A 49 -2.17 15.66 4.09
CA PRO A 49 -1.36 15.52 2.88
C PRO A 49 -0.50 14.25 2.94
N PRO A 50 -0.28 13.57 1.80
CA PRO A 50 0.61 12.41 1.76
C PRO A 50 2.04 12.81 2.16
N PRO A 51 2.81 11.92 2.81
CA PRO A 51 4.22 12.15 3.10
C PRO A 51 5.03 12.41 1.81
N PRO A 52 6.12 13.19 1.88
CA PRO A 52 6.99 13.43 0.72
C PRO A 52 7.48 12.12 0.08
N GLY A 53 7.34 12.03 -1.24
CA GLY A 53 7.72 10.85 -2.00
C GLY A 53 6.66 9.76 -2.11
N CYS A 54 5.52 9.92 -1.45
CA CYS A 54 4.35 9.07 -1.65
C CYS A 54 3.47 9.58 -2.79
N PRO A 55 2.69 8.71 -3.44
CA PRO A 55 1.66 9.13 -4.40
C PRO A 55 0.60 10.05 -3.77
N ASP A 56 0.01 10.91 -4.59
CA ASP A 56 -1.03 11.85 -4.15
C ASP A 56 -2.40 11.17 -3.87
N TRP A 57 -2.60 9.95 -4.36
CA TRP A 57 -3.84 9.20 -4.08
C TRP A 57 -3.77 8.42 -2.78
N MET A 58 -4.94 8.15 -2.23
CA MET A 58 -5.14 7.58 -0.90
C MET A 58 -4.74 6.09 -0.81
N GLY A 59 -4.85 5.56 0.39
CA GLY A 59 -4.69 4.14 0.73
C GLY A 59 -3.43 3.88 1.53
N LEU A 60 -3.61 3.50 2.80
CA LEU A 60 -2.51 3.35 3.77
C LEU A 60 -2.12 1.91 4.03
N GLU A 61 -2.95 0.94 3.65
CA GLU A 61 -2.66 -0.47 3.84
C GLU A 61 -3.23 -1.32 2.71
N ILE A 62 -2.47 -2.33 2.35
CA ILE A 62 -2.78 -3.21 1.23
C ILE A 62 -2.45 -4.67 1.54
N SER A 63 -3.01 -5.56 0.74
CA SER A 63 -2.51 -6.91 0.51
C SER A 63 -2.41 -7.17 -0.99
N GLY A 64 -1.53 -8.07 -1.37
CA GLY A 64 -1.31 -8.39 -2.77
C GLY A 64 -0.19 -9.39 -2.99
N GLU A 65 0.28 -9.46 -4.21
CA GLU A 65 1.33 -10.37 -4.66
C GLU A 65 2.52 -9.58 -5.22
N ILE A 66 3.73 -10.00 -4.86
CA ILE A 66 4.97 -9.42 -5.40
C ILE A 66 5.12 -9.81 -6.87
N VAL A 67 5.24 -8.82 -7.75
CA VAL A 67 5.42 -9.03 -9.21
C VAL A 67 6.77 -8.55 -9.73
N GLU A 68 7.49 -7.72 -8.98
CA GLU A 68 8.84 -7.27 -9.32
C GLU A 68 9.64 -6.98 -8.04
N ILE A 69 10.97 -7.18 -8.07
CA ILE A 69 11.87 -6.99 -6.92
C ILE A 69 13.10 -6.24 -7.37
N GLY A 70 13.40 -5.11 -6.72
CA GLY A 70 14.62 -4.33 -6.93
C GLY A 70 15.89 -5.10 -6.51
N ASN A 71 17.04 -4.71 -7.05
CA ASN A 71 18.29 -5.45 -6.83
C ASN A 71 18.70 -5.50 -5.34
N GLU A 72 18.64 -4.38 -4.64
CA GLU A 72 18.98 -4.32 -3.22
C GLU A 72 17.96 -5.11 -2.37
N ALA A 73 16.67 -5.00 -2.68
CA ALA A 73 15.64 -5.78 -2.03
C ALA A 73 15.85 -7.29 -2.20
N ARG A 74 16.31 -7.72 -3.37
CA ARG A 74 16.65 -9.13 -3.66
C ARG A 74 17.86 -9.62 -2.87
N GLU A 75 18.84 -8.76 -2.65
CA GLU A 75 20.07 -9.13 -1.90
C GLU A 75 19.84 -9.12 -0.39
N LYS A 76 18.96 -8.24 0.11
CA LYS A 76 18.75 -8.01 1.55
C LYS A 76 17.53 -8.72 2.14
N SER A 77 16.75 -9.40 1.34
CA SER A 77 15.55 -10.11 1.81
C SER A 77 15.38 -11.46 1.11
N ASP A 78 14.52 -12.30 1.70
CA ASP A 78 14.14 -13.59 1.13
C ASP A 78 12.87 -13.52 0.25
N TRP A 79 12.37 -12.32 -0.04
CA TRP A 79 11.18 -12.11 -0.86
C TRP A 79 11.34 -12.63 -2.28
N LYS A 80 10.29 -13.25 -2.81
CA LYS A 80 10.24 -13.82 -4.16
C LYS A 80 9.02 -13.29 -4.91
N ILE A 81 9.15 -13.24 -6.23
CA ILE A 81 8.00 -13.01 -7.12
C ILE A 81 6.96 -14.11 -6.85
N GLY A 82 5.69 -13.71 -6.69
CA GLY A 82 4.59 -14.59 -6.33
C GLY A 82 4.31 -14.68 -4.83
N ASP A 83 5.18 -14.12 -3.97
CA ASP A 83 4.90 -14.08 -2.54
C ASP A 83 3.68 -13.20 -2.24
N LYS A 84 2.81 -13.73 -1.38
CA LYS A 84 1.62 -13.03 -0.89
C LYS A 84 1.97 -12.24 0.35
N VAL A 85 1.68 -10.95 0.30
CA VAL A 85 2.11 -9.98 1.30
C VAL A 85 1.00 -9.02 1.70
N CYS A 86 1.16 -8.40 2.86
CA CYS A 86 0.47 -7.16 3.21
C CYS A 86 1.50 -6.09 3.61
N ALA A 87 1.11 -4.83 3.54
CA ALA A 87 2.03 -3.73 3.80
C ALA A 87 1.31 -2.48 4.29
N LEU A 88 2.00 -1.74 5.17
CA LEU A 88 1.66 -0.37 5.52
C LEU A 88 2.30 0.57 4.49
N LEU A 89 1.54 1.56 4.03
CA LEU A 89 1.96 2.56 3.06
C LEU A 89 1.83 3.98 3.63
N GLY A 90 2.62 4.90 3.10
CA GLY A 90 2.41 6.34 3.33
C GLY A 90 1.31 6.95 2.44
N GLY A 91 0.80 6.20 1.49
CA GLY A 91 -0.21 6.57 0.49
C GLY A 91 -0.14 5.65 -0.72
N GLY A 92 -1.08 5.76 -1.63
CA GLY A 92 -1.01 5.06 -2.91
C GLY A 92 -1.69 3.69 -2.96
N GLY A 93 -2.29 3.23 -1.86
CA GLY A 93 -2.89 1.89 -1.80
C GLY A 93 -4.18 1.72 -2.62
N TYR A 94 -4.88 2.80 -2.97
CA TYR A 94 -6.08 2.71 -3.81
C TYR A 94 -5.72 2.74 -5.29
N ALA A 95 -4.94 1.76 -5.73
CA ALA A 95 -4.44 1.59 -7.08
C ALA A 95 -4.30 0.10 -7.43
N GLN A 96 -3.92 -0.20 -8.66
CA GLN A 96 -3.67 -1.57 -9.08
C GLN A 96 -2.31 -2.11 -8.62
N TYR A 97 -1.31 -1.22 -8.47
CA TYR A 97 0.05 -1.57 -8.05
C TYR A 97 0.59 -0.52 -7.09
N ALA A 98 1.49 -0.95 -6.19
CA ALA A 98 2.25 -0.07 -5.32
C ALA A 98 3.72 -0.49 -5.26
N ALA A 99 4.62 0.52 -5.26
CA ALA A 99 6.02 0.33 -4.91
C ALA A 99 6.15 0.38 -3.38
N VAL A 100 6.73 -0.64 -2.78
CA VAL A 100 6.84 -0.80 -1.33
C VAL A 100 8.28 -1.16 -0.97
N LYS A 101 8.85 -0.52 0.06
CA LYS A 101 10.16 -0.92 0.57
C LYS A 101 10.12 -2.36 1.08
N TYR A 102 11.17 -3.13 0.80
CA TYR A 102 11.22 -4.55 1.13
C TYR A 102 11.06 -4.85 2.63
N ASP A 103 11.50 -3.92 3.49
CA ASP A 103 11.44 -4.02 4.96
C ASP A 103 10.08 -3.58 5.56
N MET A 104 9.19 -3.02 4.75
CA MET A 104 7.81 -2.68 5.13
C MET A 104 6.80 -3.78 4.78
N LEU A 105 7.26 -4.84 4.12
CA LEU A 105 6.42 -5.98 3.78
C LEU A 105 6.27 -6.95 4.96
N MET A 106 5.07 -7.48 5.09
CA MET A 106 4.75 -8.58 5.98
C MET A 106 4.21 -9.76 5.17
N PRO A 107 4.59 -11.00 5.50
CA PRO A 107 3.99 -12.16 4.85
C PRO A 107 2.49 -12.22 5.14
N LEU A 108 1.72 -12.73 4.19
CA LEU A 108 0.29 -12.97 4.40
C LEU A 108 0.11 -13.85 5.64
N PRO A 109 -0.64 -13.42 6.68
CA PRO A 109 -0.84 -14.24 7.87
C PRO A 109 -1.54 -15.56 7.53
N LYS A 110 -1.15 -16.62 8.23
CA LYS A 110 -1.80 -17.93 8.05
C LYS A 110 -3.29 -17.83 8.32
N ASN A 111 -4.08 -18.49 7.50
CA ASN A 111 -5.56 -18.52 7.56
C ASN A 111 -6.24 -17.16 7.32
N CYS A 112 -5.54 -16.15 6.83
CA CYS A 112 -6.14 -14.92 6.35
C CYS A 112 -6.31 -14.94 4.83
N THR A 113 -7.44 -14.45 4.37
CA THR A 113 -7.64 -14.06 2.97
C THR A 113 -6.89 -12.76 2.68
N MET A 114 -6.71 -12.42 1.41
CA MET A 114 -6.13 -11.12 1.02
C MET A 114 -6.96 -9.96 1.57
N VAL A 115 -8.29 -10.06 1.53
CA VAL A 115 -9.18 -9.01 2.05
C VAL A 115 -9.00 -8.81 3.55
N GLU A 116 -8.90 -9.87 4.34
CA GLU A 116 -8.65 -9.79 5.78
C GLU A 116 -7.26 -9.24 6.08
N ALA A 117 -6.24 -9.69 5.35
CA ALA A 117 -4.86 -9.25 5.54
C ALA A 117 -4.65 -7.77 5.21
N ALA A 118 -5.41 -7.20 4.27
CA ALA A 118 -5.33 -5.78 3.93
C ALA A 118 -5.69 -4.85 5.10
N ALA A 119 -6.47 -5.31 6.08
CA ALA A 119 -6.90 -4.53 7.23
C ALA A 119 -5.97 -4.66 8.46
N ILE A 120 -4.83 -5.34 8.34
CA ILE A 120 -3.92 -5.61 9.46
C ILE A 120 -2.84 -4.53 9.63
N PRO A 121 -2.13 -4.09 8.58
CA PRO A 121 -0.93 -3.26 8.72
C PRO A 121 -1.14 -1.95 9.45
N GLU A 122 -2.23 -1.24 9.20
CA GLU A 122 -2.53 0.05 9.85
C GLU A 122 -3.39 -0.14 11.10
N ALA A 123 -4.55 -0.75 10.98
CA ALA A 123 -5.53 -0.79 12.05
C ALA A 123 -5.06 -1.60 13.26
N PHE A 124 -4.52 -2.80 13.04
CA PHE A 124 -4.05 -3.66 14.13
C PHE A 124 -2.73 -3.16 14.74
N ALA A 125 -1.79 -2.66 13.93
CA ALA A 125 -0.55 -2.09 14.44
C ALA A 125 -0.81 -0.84 15.29
N THR A 126 -1.70 0.05 14.84
CA THR A 126 -2.12 1.22 15.60
C THR A 126 -2.80 0.83 16.91
N ALA A 127 -3.71 -0.13 16.89
CA ALA A 127 -4.37 -0.63 18.10
C ALA A 127 -3.35 -1.24 19.08
N TYR A 128 -2.43 -2.06 18.59
CA TYR A 128 -1.40 -2.68 19.39
C TYR A 128 -0.51 -1.64 20.10
N LEU A 129 0.00 -0.65 19.34
CA LEU A 129 0.86 0.40 19.88
C LEU A 129 0.17 1.31 20.91
N ASN A 130 -1.16 1.42 20.88
CA ASN A 130 -1.92 2.26 21.83
C ASN A 130 -2.42 1.49 23.05
N LEU A 131 -2.49 0.15 23.01
CA LEU A 131 -3.03 -0.68 24.06
C LEU A 131 -1.93 -1.39 24.90
N PHE A 132 -0.74 -1.55 24.35
CA PHE A 132 0.39 -2.27 24.94
C PHE A 132 1.70 -1.47 24.85
#